data_f30d0de5b5691764453542d2d827523e
#
_entry.id   f30d0de5b5691764453542d2d827523e
#
_cell.length_a   1.000
_cell.length_b   1.000
_cell.length_c   1.000
_cell.angle_alpha   90.00
_cell.angle_beta   90.00
_cell.angle_gamma   90.00
#
_symmetry.space_group_name_H-M   'P 1'
#
loop_
_entity.id
_entity.type
_entity.pdbx_description
1 polymer ?
#
loop_
_entity_poly.entity_id
_entity_poly.type
_entity_poly.pdbx_seq_one_letter_code
_entity_poly.pdbx_strand_id
1 'polypeptide(L)'
;MAEEKEISVTGTVEDTTTDYIEAITQLKKNSVDRSEYDKLRAENKRLIDTVVNGLPGQEEQVVVKHSKEQIDDLRNELFNSPRELTNLEYVTKAMELREALIENGEPDPFLPVGKQISPTRDDLEGAEKVAQVYRECIEYAEGDSEVFTNELMRRTRDVKLPRK
;
A
#
# COMPACT_ATOMS: atom_id res chain seq x y z
N MET A 1 -23.88 64.93 51.73
CA MET A 1 -22.58 64.31 51.98
C MET A 1 -22.53 63.05 51.13
N ALA A 2 -21.90 63.13 49.97
CA ALA A 2 -21.68 62.02 49.07
C ALA A 2 -20.23 61.55 49.25
N GLU A 3 -20.01 60.37 49.70
CA GLU A 3 -18.70 59.71 49.77
C GLU A 3 -18.29 59.28 48.40
N GLU A 4 -17.28 59.89 47.83
CA GLU A 4 -16.56 59.42 46.65
C GLU A 4 -15.67 58.26 47.05
N LYS A 5 -15.97 57.10 46.52
CA LYS A 5 -15.16 55.91 46.64
C LYS A 5 -14.15 55.92 45.53
N GLU A 6 -12.91 56.29 45.80
CA GLU A 6 -11.79 56.15 44.91
C GLU A 6 -11.52 54.66 44.67
N ILE A 7 -11.70 54.25 43.43
CA ILE A 7 -11.30 52.92 42.98
C ILE A 7 -9.84 53.02 42.60
N SER A 8 -8.97 52.52 43.47
CA SER A 8 -7.55 52.32 43.21
C SER A 8 -7.37 51.28 42.13
N VAL A 9 -7.10 51.69 40.89
CA VAL A 9 -6.67 50.85 39.79
C VAL A 9 -5.14 50.88 39.74
N THR A 10 -4.51 50.18 40.67
CA THR A 10 -3.06 49.91 40.63
C THR A 10 -2.82 48.45 40.96
N GLY A 11 -2.90 47.64 39.98
CA GLY A 11 -2.54 46.21 40.08
C GLY A 11 -3.08 45.45 38.92
N THR A 12 -2.23 45.12 37.96
CA THR A 12 -2.36 44.07 36.94
C THR A 12 -2.04 44.45 35.49
N VAL A 13 -1.19 45.44 35.26
CA VAL A 13 -0.71 45.66 33.88
C VAL A 13 0.58 44.89 33.61
N GLU A 14 1.36 44.52 34.63
CA GLU A 14 2.62 43.77 34.44
C GLU A 14 2.39 42.26 34.27
N ASP A 15 1.34 41.70 34.86
CA ASP A 15 1.07 40.26 34.80
C ASP A 15 0.50 39.83 33.44
N THR A 16 -0.33 40.70 32.82
CA THR A 16 -0.89 40.42 31.49
C THR A 16 0.14 40.52 30.37
N THR A 17 1.18 41.35 30.50
CA THR A 17 2.22 41.50 29.47
C THR A 17 3.16 40.30 29.43
N THR A 18 3.46 39.68 30.56
CA THR A 18 4.25 38.44 30.64
C THR A 18 3.49 37.28 30.00
N ASP A 19 2.21 37.13 30.28
CA ASP A 19 1.36 36.11 29.67
C ASP A 19 1.26 36.24 28.15
N TYR A 20 1.16 37.46 27.63
CA TYR A 20 1.16 37.69 26.18
C TYR A 20 2.53 37.37 25.53
N ILE A 21 3.63 37.68 26.20
CA ILE A 21 4.98 37.41 25.70
C ILE A 21 5.22 35.88 25.68
N GLU A 22 4.80 35.17 26.71
CA GLU A 22 4.88 33.71 26.74
C GLU A 22 4.00 33.06 25.67
N ALA A 23 2.76 33.52 25.50
CA ALA A 23 1.86 33.05 24.45
C ALA A 23 2.43 33.29 23.03
N ILE A 24 3.00 34.46 22.79
CA ILE A 24 3.65 34.79 21.50
C ILE A 24 4.90 33.91 21.30
N THR A 25 5.65 33.65 22.36
CA THR A 25 6.85 32.78 22.29
C THR A 25 6.46 31.33 22.00
N GLN A 26 5.39 30.83 22.61
CA GLN A 26 4.85 29.49 22.32
C GLN A 26 4.28 29.41 20.90
N LEU A 27 3.55 30.40 20.45
CA LEU A 27 3.05 30.49 19.06
C LEU A 27 4.20 30.50 18.04
N LYS A 28 5.28 31.24 18.32
CA LYS A 28 6.47 31.23 17.45
C LYS A 28 7.20 29.89 17.44
N LYS A 29 7.25 29.18 18.56
CA LYS A 29 7.85 27.82 18.63
C LYS A 29 7.00 26.77 17.90
N ASN A 30 5.69 26.95 17.89
CA ASN A 30 4.75 25.99 17.30
C ASN A 30 4.32 26.37 15.88
N SER A 31 4.65 27.57 15.42
CA SER A 31 4.39 28.01 14.04
C SER A 31 5.61 27.73 13.18
N VAL A 32 5.38 26.98 12.11
CA VAL A 32 6.39 26.81 11.05
C VAL A 32 6.58 28.16 10.37
N ASP A 33 7.81 28.59 10.20
CA ASP A 33 8.11 29.82 9.48
C ASP A 33 7.48 29.73 8.07
N ARG A 34 6.91 30.84 7.61
CA ARG A 34 6.27 30.90 6.30
C ARG A 34 7.19 30.44 5.18
N SER A 35 8.48 30.74 5.28
CA SER A 35 9.48 30.27 4.31
C SER A 35 9.66 28.77 4.32
N GLU A 36 9.60 28.12 5.49
CA GLU A 36 9.64 26.65 5.62
C GLU A 36 8.35 26.01 5.13
N TYR A 37 7.21 26.62 5.44
CA TYR A 37 5.93 26.15 4.91
C TYR A 37 5.88 26.21 3.39
N ASP A 38 6.34 27.31 2.80
CA ASP A 38 6.38 27.47 1.33
C ASP A 38 7.36 26.48 0.69
N LYS A 39 8.49 26.17 1.33
CA LYS A 39 9.43 25.11 0.88
C LYS A 39 8.79 23.73 0.94
N LEU A 40 8.18 23.37 2.07
CA LEU A 40 7.49 22.08 2.24
C LEU A 40 6.34 21.92 1.24
N ARG A 41 5.60 23.01 0.97
CA ARG A 41 4.53 23.00 -0.03
C ARG A 41 5.06 22.81 -1.45
N ALA A 42 6.17 23.46 -1.78
CA ALA A 42 6.82 23.30 -3.09
C ALA A 42 7.38 21.89 -3.26
N GLU A 43 7.97 21.33 -2.21
CA GLU A 43 8.50 19.95 -2.18
C GLU A 43 7.39 18.91 -2.29
N ASN A 44 6.30 19.08 -1.55
CA ASN A 44 5.11 18.22 -1.67
C ASN A 44 4.52 18.28 -3.09
N LYS A 45 4.40 19.47 -3.67
CA LYS A 45 3.94 19.62 -5.05
C LYS A 45 4.87 18.89 -6.01
N ARG A 46 6.18 19.05 -5.85
CA ARG A 46 7.19 18.35 -6.66
C ARG A 46 7.11 16.82 -6.50
N LEU A 47 6.92 16.34 -5.26
CA LEU A 47 6.73 14.92 -4.98
C LEU A 47 5.45 14.38 -5.63
N ILE A 48 4.35 15.12 -5.53
CA ILE A 48 3.09 14.76 -6.17
C ILE A 48 3.26 14.76 -7.69
N ASP A 49 3.88 15.79 -8.26
CA ASP A 49 4.16 15.86 -9.70
C ASP A 49 5.07 14.71 -10.13
N THR A 50 6.03 14.30 -9.30
CA THR A 50 6.92 13.15 -9.54
C THR A 50 6.16 11.82 -9.49
N VAL A 51 5.23 11.66 -8.55
CA VAL A 51 4.39 10.45 -8.42
C VAL A 51 3.37 10.36 -9.55
N VAL A 52 2.80 11.49 -9.97
CA VAL A 52 1.77 11.53 -11.02
C VAL A 52 2.37 11.50 -12.43
N ASN A 53 3.50 12.17 -12.64
CA ASN A 53 4.08 12.37 -13.98
C ASN A 53 5.41 11.62 -14.20
N GLY A 54 5.90 10.86 -13.18
CA GLY A 54 7.21 10.21 -13.23
C GLY A 54 8.38 11.21 -13.03
N LEU A 55 9.54 10.70 -12.65
CA LEU A 55 10.77 11.50 -12.54
C LEU A 55 11.21 11.93 -13.96
N PRO A 56 11.47 13.24 -14.20
CA PRO A 56 12.07 13.65 -15.45
C PRO A 56 13.50 13.10 -15.54
N GLY A 57 13.70 12.07 -16.34
CA GLY A 57 14.99 11.46 -16.58
C GLY A 57 15.20 10.02 -16.12
N GLN A 58 14.23 9.40 -15.44
CA GLN A 58 14.11 7.97 -15.50
C GLN A 58 13.34 7.65 -16.78
N GLU A 59 14.05 7.02 -17.72
CA GLU A 59 13.37 6.22 -18.72
C GLU A 59 12.28 5.48 -17.96
N GLU A 60 11.02 5.71 -18.32
CA GLU A 60 9.95 4.81 -17.92
C GLU A 60 10.54 3.42 -18.15
N GLN A 61 10.86 2.71 -17.08
CA GLN A 61 10.76 1.27 -17.19
C GLN A 61 9.31 1.13 -17.62
N VAL A 62 9.13 0.97 -18.90
CA VAL A 62 7.87 0.55 -19.48
C VAL A 62 7.57 -0.72 -18.71
N VAL A 63 6.77 -0.59 -17.66
CA VAL A 63 6.10 -1.73 -17.06
C VAL A 63 5.33 -2.24 -18.26
N VAL A 64 5.85 -3.27 -18.90
CA VAL A 64 5.23 -3.89 -20.06
C VAL A 64 3.97 -4.51 -19.49
N LYS A 65 2.91 -3.70 -19.45
CA LYS A 65 1.59 -4.19 -19.07
C LYS A 65 1.28 -5.30 -20.04
N HIS A 66 1.01 -6.46 -19.53
CA HIS A 66 0.59 -7.58 -20.36
C HIS A 66 -0.61 -7.14 -21.21
N SER A 67 -0.53 -7.36 -22.51
CA SER A 67 -1.65 -7.02 -23.39
C SER A 67 -2.84 -7.91 -23.05
N LYS A 68 -4.06 -7.44 -23.39
CA LYS A 68 -5.26 -8.28 -23.20
C LYS A 68 -5.14 -9.62 -23.93
N GLU A 69 -4.50 -9.63 -25.10
CA GLU A 69 -4.25 -10.85 -25.87
C GLU A 69 -3.37 -11.83 -25.09
N GLN A 70 -2.29 -11.36 -24.45
CA GLN A 70 -1.43 -12.19 -23.61
C GLN A 70 -2.18 -12.77 -22.40
N ILE A 71 -3.06 -11.97 -21.77
CA ILE A 71 -3.90 -12.45 -20.67
C ILE A 71 -4.87 -13.53 -21.15
N ASP A 72 -5.50 -13.33 -22.31
CA ASP A 72 -6.41 -14.31 -22.89
C ASP A 72 -5.66 -15.59 -23.32
N ASP A 73 -4.45 -15.46 -23.82
CA ASP A 73 -3.59 -16.62 -24.14
C ASP A 73 -3.23 -17.39 -22.87
N LEU A 74 -2.82 -16.72 -21.79
CA LEU A 74 -2.54 -17.37 -20.49
C LEU A 74 -3.79 -18.06 -19.91
N ARG A 75 -4.98 -17.44 -20.04
CA ARG A 75 -6.24 -18.05 -19.65
C ARG A 75 -6.54 -19.31 -20.48
N ASN A 76 -6.35 -19.23 -21.79
CA ASN A 76 -6.56 -20.37 -22.68
C ASN A 76 -5.58 -21.50 -22.39
N GLU A 77 -4.31 -21.21 -22.12
CA GLU A 77 -3.33 -22.20 -21.75
C GLU A 77 -3.64 -22.87 -20.41
N LEU A 78 -4.18 -22.14 -19.44
CA LEU A 78 -4.54 -22.69 -18.13
C LEU A 78 -5.81 -23.56 -18.15
N PHE A 79 -6.85 -23.09 -18.88
CA PHE A 79 -8.19 -23.65 -18.76
C PHE A 79 -8.67 -24.43 -19.99
N ASN A 80 -8.09 -24.17 -21.16
CA ASN A 80 -8.50 -24.74 -22.42
C ASN A 80 -7.38 -25.51 -23.13
N SER A 81 -6.23 -25.72 -22.47
CA SER A 81 -5.12 -26.46 -23.07
C SER A 81 -5.53 -27.91 -23.36
N PRO A 82 -5.28 -28.43 -24.56
CA PRO A 82 -5.49 -29.86 -24.87
C PRO A 82 -4.47 -30.76 -24.18
N ARG A 83 -3.40 -30.19 -23.66
CA ARG A 83 -2.33 -30.92 -22.93
C ARG A 83 -2.57 -30.82 -21.43
N GLU A 84 -2.43 -31.93 -20.73
CA GLU A 84 -2.37 -31.93 -19.26
C GLU A 84 -1.10 -31.21 -18.78
N LEU A 85 -1.29 -30.18 -17.96
CA LEU A 85 -0.22 -29.45 -17.31
C LEU A 85 0.21 -30.18 -16.03
N THR A 86 1.49 -30.19 -15.74
CA THR A 86 1.97 -30.64 -14.42
C THR A 86 1.57 -29.63 -13.35
N ASN A 87 1.56 -30.05 -12.08
CA ASN A 87 1.24 -29.15 -10.97
C ASN A 87 2.12 -27.89 -10.95
N LEU A 88 3.40 -28.05 -11.24
CA LEU A 88 4.34 -26.94 -11.31
C LEU A 88 4.00 -26.00 -12.48
N GLU A 89 3.79 -26.54 -13.69
CA GLU A 89 3.43 -25.74 -14.86
C GLU A 89 2.12 -24.96 -14.64
N TYR A 90 1.12 -25.62 -14.07
CA TYR A 90 -0.17 -25.00 -13.77
C TYR A 90 -0.03 -23.83 -12.80
N VAL A 91 0.68 -24.04 -11.68
CA VAL A 91 0.84 -22.97 -10.67
C VAL A 91 1.72 -21.85 -11.19
N THR A 92 2.78 -22.13 -11.95
CA THR A 92 3.61 -21.10 -12.59
C THR A 92 2.77 -20.21 -13.50
N LYS A 93 1.98 -20.80 -14.40
CA LYS A 93 1.10 -20.03 -15.30
C LYS A 93 -0.02 -19.30 -14.56
N ALA A 94 -0.53 -19.87 -13.48
CA ALA A 94 -1.53 -19.20 -12.63
C ALA A 94 -0.93 -17.98 -11.92
N MET A 95 0.33 -18.03 -11.50
CA MET A 95 1.05 -16.90 -10.92
C MET A 95 1.35 -15.82 -11.97
N GLU A 96 1.77 -16.20 -13.18
CA GLU A 96 1.95 -15.27 -14.31
C GLU A 96 0.63 -14.56 -14.66
N LEU A 97 -0.47 -15.30 -14.73
CA LEU A 97 -1.80 -14.74 -14.98
C LEU A 97 -2.22 -13.77 -13.85
N ARG A 98 -1.98 -14.13 -12.59
CA ARG A 98 -2.25 -13.26 -11.43
C ARG A 98 -1.51 -11.93 -11.57
N GLU A 99 -0.21 -11.98 -11.86
CA GLU A 99 0.62 -10.78 -11.99
C GLU A 99 0.15 -9.91 -13.16
N ALA A 100 -0.15 -10.51 -14.32
CA ALA A 100 -0.69 -9.82 -15.48
C ALA A 100 -2.04 -9.12 -15.20
N LEU A 101 -2.93 -9.76 -14.42
CA LEU A 101 -4.22 -9.20 -14.03
C LEU A 101 -4.04 -7.99 -13.10
N ILE A 102 -3.19 -8.12 -12.07
CA ILE A 102 -2.90 -7.03 -11.12
C ILE A 102 -2.27 -5.83 -11.84
N GLU A 103 -1.31 -6.04 -12.74
CA GLU A 103 -0.68 -4.98 -13.54
C GLU A 103 -1.68 -4.24 -14.43
N ASN A 104 -2.72 -4.91 -14.90
CA ASN A 104 -3.80 -4.31 -15.68
C ASN A 104 -4.89 -3.65 -14.81
N GLY A 105 -4.74 -3.67 -13.47
CA GLY A 105 -5.70 -3.09 -12.53
C GLY A 105 -6.93 -3.94 -12.30
N GLU A 106 -6.89 -5.22 -12.69
CA GLU A 106 -7.91 -6.20 -12.34
C GLU A 106 -7.71 -6.68 -10.88
N PRO A 107 -8.79 -7.09 -10.19
CA PRO A 107 -8.67 -7.58 -8.82
C PRO A 107 -7.83 -8.86 -8.77
N ASP A 108 -7.01 -8.99 -7.71
CA ASP A 108 -6.23 -10.18 -7.46
C ASP A 108 -7.13 -11.43 -7.36
N PRO A 109 -6.92 -12.47 -8.19
CA PRO A 109 -7.74 -13.68 -8.18
C PRO A 109 -7.65 -14.48 -6.89
N PHE A 110 -6.67 -14.24 -6.03
CA PHE A 110 -6.56 -14.87 -4.71
C PHE A 110 -7.43 -14.19 -3.65
N LEU A 111 -8.04 -13.05 -3.96
CA LEU A 111 -8.97 -12.41 -3.05
C LEU A 111 -10.34 -13.09 -3.06
N PRO A 112 -11.06 -13.06 -1.94
CA PRO A 112 -12.42 -13.61 -1.88
C PRO A 112 -13.34 -12.87 -2.85
N VAL A 113 -13.98 -13.60 -3.75
CA VAL A 113 -14.93 -13.06 -4.72
C VAL A 113 -16.33 -13.11 -4.14
N GLY A 114 -16.94 -11.94 -3.87
CA GLY A 114 -18.33 -11.83 -3.44
C GLY A 114 -18.95 -10.50 -3.87
N LYS A 115 -20.21 -10.52 -4.26
CA LYS A 115 -20.92 -9.34 -4.80
C LYS A 115 -21.04 -8.15 -3.83
N GLN A 116 -20.70 -8.31 -2.56
CA GLN A 116 -20.88 -7.28 -1.51
C GLN A 116 -19.70 -7.17 -0.53
N ILE A 117 -18.60 -7.86 -0.77
CA ILE A 117 -17.46 -7.88 0.15
C ILE A 117 -16.30 -7.16 -0.53
N SER A 118 -15.97 -5.98 -0.01
CA SER A 118 -14.67 -5.37 -0.33
C SER A 118 -13.58 -6.12 0.41
N PRO A 119 -12.46 -6.45 -0.25
CA PRO A 119 -11.34 -7.12 0.41
C PRO A 119 -10.87 -6.32 1.62
N THR A 120 -10.68 -6.99 2.73
CA THR A 120 -10.09 -6.41 3.94
C THR A 120 -8.57 -6.35 3.79
N ARG A 121 -7.90 -5.61 4.67
CA ARG A 121 -6.44 -5.60 4.74
C ARG A 121 -5.87 -7.00 5.00
N ASP A 122 -6.54 -7.78 5.86
CA ASP A 122 -6.13 -9.14 6.18
C ASP A 122 -6.25 -10.08 4.97
N ASP A 123 -7.26 -9.87 4.12
CA ASP A 123 -7.42 -10.63 2.87
C ASP A 123 -6.29 -10.32 1.88
N LEU A 124 -5.90 -9.04 1.75
CA LEU A 124 -4.78 -8.62 0.90
C LEU A 124 -3.46 -9.21 1.39
N GLU A 125 -3.19 -9.12 2.69
CA GLU A 125 -1.99 -9.71 3.30
C GLU A 125 -2.00 -11.26 3.17
N GLY A 126 -3.18 -11.88 3.27
CA GLY A 126 -3.37 -13.31 3.06
C GLY A 126 -3.07 -13.75 1.63
N ALA A 127 -3.61 -13.04 0.64
CA ALA A 127 -3.36 -13.30 -0.77
C ALA A 127 -1.88 -13.19 -1.12
N GLU A 128 -1.18 -12.18 -0.60
CA GLU A 128 0.25 -12.02 -0.86
C GLU A 128 1.10 -13.10 -0.18
N LYS A 129 0.75 -13.52 1.04
CA LYS A 129 1.42 -14.65 1.70
C LYS A 129 1.28 -15.94 0.92
N VAL A 130 0.09 -16.22 0.37
CA VAL A 130 -0.14 -17.39 -0.49
C VAL A 130 0.71 -17.30 -1.75
N ALA A 131 0.72 -16.15 -2.41
CA ALA A 131 1.53 -15.92 -3.60
C ALA A 131 3.03 -16.11 -3.31
N GLN A 132 3.50 -15.61 -2.18
CA GLN A 132 4.89 -15.78 -1.77
C GLN A 132 5.24 -17.26 -1.55
N VAL A 133 4.38 -18.03 -0.90
CA VAL A 133 4.60 -19.48 -0.71
C VAL A 133 4.71 -20.19 -2.06
N TYR A 134 3.86 -19.86 -3.04
CA TYR A 134 3.94 -20.43 -4.37
C TYR A 134 5.25 -20.06 -5.08
N ARG A 135 5.68 -18.80 -5.06
CA ARG A 135 6.97 -18.38 -5.65
C ARG A 135 8.14 -19.17 -5.05
N GLU A 136 8.21 -19.25 -3.72
CA GLU A 136 9.26 -19.97 -3.03
C GLU A 136 9.25 -21.50 -3.33
N CYS A 137 8.07 -22.09 -3.51
CA CYS A 137 7.97 -23.50 -3.91
C CYS A 137 8.40 -23.71 -5.37
N ILE A 138 8.08 -22.79 -6.27
CA ILE A 138 8.50 -22.81 -7.67
C ILE A 138 10.03 -22.71 -7.76
N GLU A 139 10.63 -21.74 -7.05
CA GLU A 139 12.08 -21.58 -7.00
C GLU A 139 12.79 -22.84 -6.44
N TYR A 140 12.26 -23.37 -5.33
CA TYR A 140 12.83 -24.56 -4.69
C TYR A 140 12.76 -25.82 -5.59
N ALA A 141 11.74 -25.91 -6.42
CA ALA A 141 11.50 -27.06 -7.28
C ALA A 141 12.47 -27.17 -8.45
N GLU A 142 13.13 -26.07 -8.85
CA GLU A 142 14.09 -26.04 -9.98
C GLU A 142 13.58 -26.74 -11.27
N GLY A 143 12.26 -26.70 -11.51
CA GLY A 143 11.62 -27.35 -12.66
C GLY A 143 11.06 -28.75 -12.40
N ASP A 144 11.25 -29.34 -11.22
CA ASP A 144 10.72 -30.64 -10.86
C ASP A 144 9.35 -30.54 -10.19
N SER A 145 8.32 -31.09 -10.84
CA SER A 145 6.93 -31.04 -10.36
C SER A 145 6.66 -31.90 -9.13
N GLU A 146 7.42 -33.00 -8.92
CA GLU A 146 7.27 -33.82 -7.71
C GLU A 146 7.85 -33.07 -6.49
N VAL A 147 9.02 -32.47 -6.66
CA VAL A 147 9.67 -31.64 -5.63
C VAL A 147 8.77 -30.47 -5.27
N PHE A 148 8.19 -29.79 -6.27
CA PHE A 148 7.21 -28.71 -6.05
C PHE A 148 6.03 -29.17 -5.21
N THR A 149 5.41 -30.28 -5.59
CA THR A 149 4.21 -30.80 -4.91
C THR A 149 4.51 -31.20 -3.46
N ASN A 150 5.65 -31.85 -3.23
CA ASN A 150 6.08 -32.26 -1.89
C ASN A 150 6.37 -31.03 -0.99
N GLU A 151 7.07 -30.02 -1.52
CA GLU A 151 7.38 -28.81 -0.78
C GLU A 151 6.12 -27.99 -0.47
N LEU A 152 5.20 -27.88 -1.41
CA LEU A 152 3.92 -27.21 -1.21
C LEU A 152 3.10 -27.93 -0.12
N MET A 153 2.99 -29.27 -0.18
CA MET A 153 2.31 -30.04 0.86
C MET A 153 2.98 -29.88 2.23
N ARG A 154 4.31 -29.84 2.28
CA ARG A 154 5.05 -29.60 3.52
C ARG A 154 4.72 -28.25 4.15
N ARG A 155 4.70 -27.18 3.34
CA ARG A 155 4.43 -25.81 3.82
C ARG A 155 2.97 -25.60 4.18
N THR A 156 2.05 -26.26 3.52
CA THR A 156 0.60 -26.11 3.75
C THR A 156 0.04 -27.05 4.80
N ARG A 157 0.79 -28.05 5.23
CA ARG A 157 0.34 -29.09 6.18
C ARG A 157 -0.21 -28.53 7.49
N ASP A 158 0.40 -27.46 8.00
CA ASP A 158 0.08 -26.87 9.30
C ASP A 158 -0.86 -25.64 9.19
N VAL A 159 -1.30 -25.32 7.98
CA VAL A 159 -2.23 -24.21 7.74
C VAL A 159 -3.61 -24.64 8.21
N LYS A 160 -4.02 -24.14 9.38
CA LYS A 160 -5.39 -24.33 9.89
C LYS A 160 -6.31 -23.37 9.16
N LEU A 161 -7.14 -23.92 8.28
CA LEU A 161 -8.22 -23.12 7.68
C LEU A 161 -9.20 -22.69 8.77
N PRO A 162 -9.66 -21.40 8.75
CA PRO A 162 -10.70 -20.97 9.67
C PRO A 162 -11.95 -21.83 9.46
N ARG A 163 -12.39 -22.49 10.53
CA ARG A 163 -13.66 -23.22 10.49
C ARG A 163 -14.79 -22.19 10.47
N LYS A 164 -15.64 -22.28 9.47
CA LYS A 164 -16.89 -21.51 9.41
C LYS A 164 -17.81 -21.89 10.55
#